data_d06fdf7e0a4d206cb311913490fd06c1
#
_entry.id   d06fdf7e0a4d206cb311913490fd06c1
#
_cell.length_a   1.000
_cell.length_b   1.000
_cell.length_c   1.000
_cell.angle_alpha   90.00
_cell.angle_beta   90.00
_cell.angle_gamma   90.00
#
_symmetry.space_group_name_H-M   'P 1'
#
loop_
_entity.id
_entity.type
_entity.pdbx_description
1 polymer ?
#
loop_
_entity_poly.entity_id
_entity_poly.type
_entity_poly.pdbx_seq_one_letter_code
_entity_poly.pdbx_strand_id
1 'polypeptide(L)'
;LRLILNSHAYQRATDPRLNRPSPLFSAPVARRLAAEQIVDGAFAAVGKPFRTEEASLDIDSIRETANSLTLGRPHRAWMLTSTSNERDRPSLALPRIQAVCDVLAAFGWRGSRPDPLTERESAPNTLQPAILANGTVGTWLTRLTDDHAVTALALEASSPESLVDELFLRILTRRPAPAEREQFAAQLRGGFAARKAAVADSPAPVRPRRPAYYVSWSNHLDADATLVRQAEETAARRGDPPTRRLDGD
;
A
#
# COMPACT_ATOMS: atom_id res chain seq x y z
N LEU A 1 -15.54 19.32 15.98
CA LEU A 1 -15.45 18.49 14.76
C LEU A 1 -16.81 17.90 14.36
N ARG A 2 -17.55 17.22 15.27
CA ARG A 2 -18.83 16.56 14.93
C ARG A 2 -19.86 17.52 14.33
N LEU A 3 -19.99 18.74 14.85
CA LEU A 3 -20.91 19.76 14.31
C LEU A 3 -20.51 20.19 12.89
N ILE A 4 -19.22 20.33 12.62
CA ILE A 4 -18.72 20.69 11.30
C ILE A 4 -19.02 19.57 10.30
N LEU A 5 -18.66 18.32 10.65
CA LEU A 5 -18.85 17.17 9.77
C LEU A 5 -20.32 16.89 9.44
N ASN A 6 -21.25 17.21 10.38
CA ASN A 6 -22.69 17.04 10.18
C ASN A 6 -23.39 18.27 9.59
N SER A 7 -22.67 19.34 9.28
CA SER A 7 -23.27 20.53 8.69
C SER A 7 -23.60 20.30 7.21
N HIS A 8 -24.72 20.86 6.75
CA HIS A 8 -25.09 20.83 5.34
C HIS A 8 -24.02 21.47 4.43
N ALA A 9 -23.27 22.45 4.94
CA ALA A 9 -22.19 23.09 4.20
C ALA A 9 -21.05 22.12 3.91
N TYR A 10 -20.67 21.31 4.91
CA TYR A 10 -19.59 20.33 4.78
C TYR A 10 -19.98 19.13 3.90
N GLN A 11 -21.26 18.73 3.97
CA GLN A 11 -21.76 17.54 3.24
C GLN A 11 -22.21 17.84 1.81
N ARG A 12 -22.00 19.05 1.30
CA ARG A 12 -22.33 19.39 -0.09
C ARG A 12 -21.43 18.58 -1.04
N ALA A 13 -22.05 18.00 -2.06
CA ALA A 13 -21.33 17.38 -3.16
C ALA A 13 -20.56 18.43 -3.96
N THR A 14 -19.46 18.04 -4.56
CA THR A 14 -18.73 18.89 -5.52
C THR A 14 -19.59 19.12 -6.76
N ASP A 15 -19.58 20.34 -7.29
CA ASP A 15 -20.22 20.64 -8.57
C ASP A 15 -19.11 20.62 -9.69
N PRO A 16 -19.16 19.67 -10.62
CA PRO A 16 -18.14 19.57 -11.68
C PRO A 16 -18.09 20.77 -12.63
N ARG A 17 -19.15 21.62 -12.61
CA ARG A 17 -19.19 22.86 -13.39
C ARG A 17 -18.39 23.98 -12.76
N LEU A 18 -18.08 23.87 -11.46
CA LEU A 18 -17.30 24.87 -10.74
C LEU A 18 -15.80 24.59 -10.91
N ASN A 19 -15.13 25.48 -11.61
CA ASN A 19 -13.66 25.46 -11.73
C ASN A 19 -12.95 26.41 -10.75
N ARG A 20 -13.72 27.19 -9.98
CA ARG A 20 -13.24 28.14 -8.98
C ARG A 20 -14.16 28.11 -7.76
N PRO A 21 -13.63 28.44 -6.56
CA PRO A 21 -14.46 28.58 -5.38
C PRO A 21 -15.58 29.58 -5.61
N SER A 22 -16.81 29.17 -5.36
CA SER A 22 -17.95 30.09 -5.39
C SER A 22 -17.88 31.03 -4.20
N PRO A 23 -18.06 32.35 -4.36
CA PRO A 23 -18.09 33.29 -3.25
C PRO A 23 -19.25 33.01 -2.26
N LEU A 24 -20.28 32.29 -2.70
CA LEU A 24 -21.41 31.87 -1.88
C LEU A 24 -21.24 30.46 -1.28
N PHE A 25 -20.10 29.84 -1.43
CA PHE A 25 -19.86 28.47 -0.98
C PHE A 25 -20.96 27.48 -1.40
N SER A 26 -21.47 27.64 -2.62
CA SER A 26 -22.56 26.81 -3.14
C SER A 26 -22.22 25.32 -3.20
N ALA A 27 -20.98 25.01 -3.56
CA ALA A 27 -20.42 23.67 -3.52
C ALA A 27 -18.89 23.71 -3.42
N PRO A 28 -18.24 22.66 -2.90
CA PRO A 28 -16.79 22.49 -3.00
C PRO A 28 -16.34 22.35 -4.44
N VAL A 29 -15.18 22.88 -4.76
CA VAL A 29 -14.52 22.64 -6.04
C VAL A 29 -13.82 21.30 -6.01
N ALA A 30 -13.95 20.51 -7.06
CA ALA A 30 -13.21 19.26 -7.20
C ALA A 30 -11.69 19.56 -7.24
N ARG A 31 -10.96 18.93 -6.34
CA ARG A 31 -9.50 19.04 -6.27
C ARG A 31 -8.90 17.66 -6.46
N ARG A 32 -7.79 17.62 -7.17
CA ARG A 32 -7.01 16.39 -7.27
C ARG A 32 -6.38 16.07 -5.92
N LEU A 33 -6.38 14.80 -5.56
CA LEU A 33 -5.67 14.34 -4.38
C LEU A 33 -4.15 14.46 -4.60
N ALA A 34 -3.42 14.81 -3.54
CA ALA A 34 -1.97 14.71 -3.54
C ALA A 34 -1.53 13.24 -3.61
N ALA A 35 -0.30 13.01 -4.08
CA ALA A 35 0.26 11.66 -4.22
C ALA A 35 0.14 10.84 -2.94
N GLU A 36 0.49 11.46 -1.80
CA GLU A 36 0.40 10.84 -0.47
C GLU A 36 -1.03 10.48 -0.09
N GLN A 37 -1.99 11.35 -0.42
CA GLN A 37 -3.41 11.10 -0.13
C GLN A 37 -3.96 9.94 -0.95
N ILE A 38 -3.49 9.78 -2.20
CA ILE A 38 -3.88 8.64 -3.05
C ILE A 38 -3.37 7.34 -2.45
N VAL A 39 -2.10 7.26 -2.08
CA VAL A 39 -1.51 6.06 -1.50
C VAL A 39 -2.13 5.74 -0.14
N ASP A 40 -2.16 6.72 0.78
CA ASP A 40 -2.71 6.52 2.12
C ASP A 40 -4.20 6.19 2.08
N GLY A 41 -4.96 6.84 1.19
CA GLY A 41 -6.37 6.57 0.98
C GLY A 41 -6.62 5.15 0.44
N ALA A 42 -5.80 4.68 -0.50
CA ALA A 42 -5.91 3.33 -1.04
C ALA A 42 -5.64 2.26 0.01
N PHE A 43 -4.57 2.40 0.81
CA PHE A 43 -4.29 1.48 1.92
C PHE A 43 -5.39 1.49 2.97
N ALA A 44 -5.91 2.66 3.33
CA ALA A 44 -7.01 2.79 4.27
C ALA A 44 -8.30 2.17 3.74
N ALA A 45 -8.63 2.36 2.46
CA ALA A 45 -9.82 1.81 1.83
C ALA A 45 -9.87 0.29 1.90
N VAL A 46 -8.75 -0.37 1.59
CA VAL A 46 -8.67 -1.83 1.65
C VAL A 46 -8.34 -2.35 3.07
N GLY A 47 -8.00 -1.46 4.00
CA GLY A 47 -7.63 -1.80 5.37
C GLY A 47 -6.38 -2.65 5.48
N LYS A 48 -5.44 -2.43 4.58
CA LYS A 48 -4.13 -3.10 4.62
C LYS A 48 -3.14 -2.24 5.38
N PRO A 49 -2.36 -2.81 6.32
CA PRO A 49 -1.30 -2.08 7.00
C PRO A 49 -0.25 -1.57 6.01
N PHE A 50 0.12 -0.31 6.14
CA PHE A 50 1.23 0.27 5.40
C PHE A 50 2.53 -0.21 6.02
N ARG A 51 3.23 -1.11 5.34
CA ARG A 51 4.47 -1.69 5.84
C ARG A 51 5.58 -1.50 4.83
N THR A 52 6.63 -0.79 5.26
CA THR A 52 7.86 -0.60 4.49
C THR A 52 9.06 -0.98 5.34
N GLU A 53 10.22 -0.94 4.75
CA GLU A 53 11.48 -0.99 5.47
C GLU A 53 11.66 0.26 6.33
N GLU A 54 12.65 0.24 7.19
CA GLU A 54 13.03 1.37 8.01
C GLU A 54 13.67 2.46 7.14
N ALA A 55 13.25 3.70 7.34
CA ALA A 55 13.84 4.86 6.66
C ALA A 55 15.13 5.27 7.38
N SER A 56 16.28 4.94 6.83
CA SER A 56 17.58 5.25 7.37
C SER A 56 18.52 5.81 6.31
N LEU A 57 19.62 6.42 6.76
CA LEU A 57 20.72 6.82 5.89
C LEU A 57 21.69 5.67 5.60
N ASP A 58 21.56 4.56 6.33
CA ASP A 58 22.39 3.38 6.14
C ASP A 58 21.72 2.42 5.17
N ILE A 59 22.45 1.98 4.17
CA ILE A 59 21.99 1.02 3.15
C ILE A 59 21.56 -0.30 3.79
N ASP A 60 22.31 -0.75 4.79
CA ASP A 60 22.17 -2.09 5.34
C ASP A 60 21.36 -2.14 6.64
N SER A 61 20.99 -1.01 7.21
CA SER A 61 20.33 -0.91 8.54
C SER A 61 21.07 -1.67 9.67
N ILE A 62 22.35 -1.97 9.46
CA ILE A 62 23.16 -2.88 10.31
C ILE A 62 23.85 -2.12 11.45
N ARG A 63 23.91 -0.81 11.38
CA ARG A 63 24.57 -0.04 12.43
C ARG A 63 23.79 -0.08 13.73
N GLU A 64 24.18 -0.97 14.62
CA GLU A 64 23.70 -1.06 16.00
C GLU A 64 24.13 0.11 16.89
N THR A 65 24.80 1.11 16.35
CA THR A 65 25.31 2.21 17.18
C THR A 65 24.22 3.24 17.45
N ALA A 66 24.22 3.78 18.66
CA ALA A 66 23.34 4.85 19.15
C ALA A 66 23.32 6.12 18.26
N ASN A 67 24.16 6.19 17.25
CA ASN A 67 24.29 7.25 16.28
C ASN A 67 23.76 6.89 14.88
N SER A 68 23.09 5.74 14.72
CA SER A 68 22.43 5.47 13.45
C SER A 68 21.27 6.45 13.28
N LEU A 69 21.31 7.24 12.22
CA LEU A 69 20.25 8.19 11.89
C LEU A 69 19.05 7.46 11.26
N THR A 70 18.46 6.56 12.04
CA THR A 70 17.22 5.94 11.66
C THR A 70 16.07 6.92 11.89
N LEU A 71 15.20 7.05 10.89
CA LEU A 71 13.97 7.85 10.98
C LEU A 71 12.77 6.99 11.37
N GLY A 72 13.00 5.72 11.65
CA GLY A 72 11.97 4.76 11.96
C GLY A 72 11.24 4.24 10.72
N ARG A 73 10.21 3.42 10.93
CA ARG A 73 9.40 2.85 9.85
C ARG A 73 8.22 3.76 9.54
N PRO A 74 8.10 4.23 8.30
CA PRO A 74 6.90 4.97 7.88
C PRO A 74 5.66 4.07 7.97
N HIS A 75 4.61 4.59 8.60
CA HIS A 75 3.31 3.93 8.67
C HIS A 75 2.29 4.51 7.70
N ARG A 76 2.68 5.54 6.96
CA ARG A 76 1.89 6.23 5.94
C ARG A 76 2.81 6.87 4.91
N ALA A 77 2.30 7.04 3.70
CA ALA A 77 3.06 7.65 2.61
C ALA A 77 3.43 9.12 2.93
N TRP A 78 2.55 9.88 3.59
CA TRP A 78 2.86 11.26 3.97
C TRP A 78 4.04 11.35 4.96
N MET A 79 4.24 10.34 5.81
CA MET A 79 5.41 10.31 6.71
C MET A 79 6.69 10.11 5.91
N LEU A 80 6.66 9.24 4.91
CA LEU A 80 7.80 9.04 4.03
C LEU A 80 8.19 10.32 3.30
N THR A 81 7.21 11.03 2.71
CA THR A 81 7.47 12.28 2.00
C THR A 81 7.87 13.42 2.93
N SER A 82 7.34 13.46 4.16
CA SER A 82 7.69 14.49 5.13
C SER A 82 9.12 14.38 5.66
N THR A 83 9.71 13.19 5.63
CA THR A 83 11.08 12.91 6.08
C THR A 83 12.11 12.87 4.94
N SER A 84 11.69 13.02 3.70
CA SER A 84 12.53 12.91 2.51
C SER A 84 13.33 14.19 2.21
N ASN A 85 14.03 14.75 3.21
CA ASN A 85 14.94 15.89 2.98
C ASN A 85 16.08 15.58 2.03
N GLU A 86 16.36 14.31 1.85
CA GLU A 86 17.60 13.86 1.23
C GLU A 86 17.22 12.94 0.08
N ARG A 87 17.38 13.49 -1.11
CA ARG A 87 17.18 12.79 -2.37
C ARG A 87 18.01 11.50 -2.46
N ASP A 88 19.17 11.51 -1.82
CA ASP A 88 20.17 10.45 -1.89
C ASP A 88 20.10 9.48 -0.71
N ARG A 89 18.98 9.45 -0.01
CA ARG A 89 18.79 8.53 1.10
C ARG A 89 18.77 7.08 0.59
N PRO A 90 19.72 6.23 1.03
CA PRO A 90 19.80 4.84 0.54
C PRO A 90 18.53 4.03 0.79
N SER A 91 17.83 4.27 1.91
CA SER A 91 16.58 3.57 2.22
C SER A 91 15.45 3.80 1.20
N LEU A 92 15.50 4.89 0.41
CA LEU A 92 14.52 5.11 -0.67
C LEU A 92 14.65 4.09 -1.81
N ALA A 93 15.81 3.45 -1.93
CA ALA A 93 16.07 2.38 -2.90
C ALA A 93 15.68 0.99 -2.38
N LEU A 94 15.26 0.85 -1.11
CA LEU A 94 14.79 -0.41 -0.59
C LEU A 94 13.46 -0.82 -1.25
N PRO A 95 13.25 -2.11 -1.53
CA PRO A 95 12.21 -2.55 -2.45
C PRO A 95 10.79 -2.06 -2.14
N ARG A 96 10.38 -2.06 -0.89
CA ARG A 96 9.01 -1.62 -0.51
C ARG A 96 8.90 -0.11 -0.54
N ILE A 97 9.89 0.59 0.01
CA ILE A 97 9.93 2.07 -0.02
C ILE A 97 9.99 2.53 -1.48
N GLN A 98 10.84 1.93 -2.31
CA GLN A 98 10.95 2.27 -3.73
C GLN A 98 9.62 2.08 -4.45
N ALA A 99 8.92 0.96 -4.22
CA ALA A 99 7.62 0.72 -4.83
C ALA A 99 6.58 1.81 -4.48
N VAL A 100 6.63 2.31 -3.24
CA VAL A 100 5.78 3.45 -2.83
C VAL A 100 6.25 4.74 -3.49
N CYS A 101 7.56 5.00 -3.51
CA CYS A 101 8.14 6.19 -4.14
C CYS A 101 7.80 6.27 -5.63
N ASP A 102 7.79 5.14 -6.34
CA ASP A 102 7.41 5.09 -7.76
C ASP A 102 5.96 5.53 -7.98
N VAL A 103 5.04 5.11 -7.11
CA VAL A 103 3.65 5.58 -7.15
C VAL A 103 3.58 7.07 -6.83
N LEU A 104 4.26 7.53 -5.77
CA LEU A 104 4.28 8.94 -5.39
C LEU A 104 4.82 9.81 -6.52
N ALA A 105 5.89 9.38 -7.19
CA ALA A 105 6.48 10.09 -8.33
C ALA A 105 5.53 10.15 -9.53
N ALA A 106 4.84 9.04 -9.86
CA ALA A 106 3.84 9.02 -10.93
C ALA A 106 2.70 10.00 -10.69
N PHE A 107 2.39 10.30 -9.42
CA PHE A 107 1.38 11.27 -9.01
C PHE A 107 1.93 12.66 -8.65
N GLY A 108 3.18 12.95 -9.04
CA GLY A 108 3.76 14.29 -9.01
C GLY A 108 4.66 14.61 -7.82
N TRP A 109 4.93 13.67 -6.90
CA TRP A 109 5.93 13.88 -5.86
C TRP A 109 7.34 13.88 -6.46
N ARG A 110 8.15 14.87 -6.08
CA ARG A 110 9.49 15.08 -6.68
C ARG A 110 10.65 14.50 -5.88
N GLY A 111 10.36 13.89 -4.73
CA GLY A 111 11.39 13.23 -3.91
C GLY A 111 12.34 14.19 -3.16
N SER A 112 12.06 15.48 -3.15
CA SER A 112 12.91 16.49 -2.52
C SER A 112 12.13 17.44 -1.64
N ARG A 113 12.79 18.08 -0.70
CA ARG A 113 12.25 19.20 0.09
C ARG A 113 12.96 20.51 -0.28
N PRO A 114 12.27 21.64 -0.29
CA PRO A 114 10.81 21.74 -0.21
C PRO A 114 10.14 21.17 -1.47
N ASP A 115 8.99 20.55 -1.29
CA ASP A 115 8.16 20.05 -2.40
C ASP A 115 6.72 20.53 -2.23
N PRO A 116 6.44 21.82 -2.46
CA PRO A 116 5.13 22.42 -2.29
C PRO A 116 4.11 21.76 -3.21
N LEU A 117 2.92 21.44 -2.69
CA LEU A 117 1.83 20.83 -3.47
C LEU A 117 1.44 21.68 -4.69
N THR A 118 1.61 22.99 -4.60
CA THR A 118 1.31 23.93 -5.69
C THR A 118 2.27 23.88 -6.87
N GLU A 119 3.46 23.32 -6.66
CA GLU A 119 4.50 23.20 -7.69
C GLU A 119 4.63 21.81 -8.27
N ARG A 120 3.86 20.86 -7.74
CA ARG A 120 3.88 19.48 -8.22
C ARG A 120 3.12 19.36 -9.54
N GLU A 121 3.62 18.46 -10.41
CA GLU A 121 2.92 18.11 -11.62
C GLU A 121 1.56 17.47 -11.30
N SER A 122 0.50 18.10 -11.72
CA SER A 122 -0.87 17.63 -11.49
C SER A 122 -1.56 17.08 -12.74
N ALA A 123 -0.91 17.16 -13.89
CA ALA A 123 -1.50 16.67 -15.14
C ALA A 123 -1.67 15.13 -15.11
N PRO A 124 -2.78 14.62 -15.66
CA PRO A 124 -2.94 13.20 -15.89
C PRO A 124 -1.88 12.68 -16.86
N ASN A 125 -1.33 11.50 -16.57
CA ASN A 125 -0.41 10.82 -17.47
C ASN A 125 -0.72 9.32 -17.51
N THR A 126 -0.19 8.62 -18.51
CA THR A 126 -0.44 7.18 -18.71
C THR A 126 0.27 6.30 -17.69
N LEU A 127 1.28 6.82 -17.01
CA LEU A 127 2.00 6.08 -15.97
C LEU A 127 1.12 5.83 -14.73
N GLN A 128 0.22 6.76 -14.41
CA GLN A 128 -0.65 6.65 -13.23
C GLN A 128 -1.53 5.40 -13.24
N PRO A 129 -2.36 5.14 -14.26
CA PRO A 129 -3.12 3.91 -14.31
C PRO A 129 -2.23 2.66 -14.46
N ALA A 130 -1.14 2.76 -15.22
CA ALA A 130 -0.23 1.64 -15.43
C ALA A 130 0.43 1.17 -14.13
N ILE A 131 0.92 2.08 -13.30
CA ILE A 131 1.59 1.74 -12.03
C ILE A 131 0.60 1.21 -11.00
N LEU A 132 -0.64 1.70 -10.99
CA LEU A 132 -1.68 1.19 -10.10
C LEU A 132 -2.16 -0.20 -10.53
N ALA A 133 -2.29 -0.47 -11.82
CA ALA A 133 -2.75 -1.74 -12.34
C ALA A 133 -1.68 -2.85 -12.27
N ASN A 134 -0.43 -2.53 -12.55
CA ASN A 134 0.64 -3.50 -12.75
C ASN A 134 1.79 -3.38 -11.74
N GLY A 135 1.80 -2.32 -10.95
CA GLY A 135 2.87 -2.08 -9.96
C GLY A 135 2.74 -2.92 -8.70
N THR A 136 3.82 -2.99 -7.95
CA THR A 136 3.90 -3.73 -6.69
C THR A 136 2.87 -3.25 -5.67
N VAL A 137 2.68 -1.94 -5.53
CA VAL A 137 1.66 -1.38 -4.63
C VAL A 137 0.26 -1.79 -5.06
N GLY A 138 -0.06 -1.73 -6.35
CA GLY A 138 -1.34 -2.22 -6.88
C GLY A 138 -1.59 -3.69 -6.52
N THR A 139 -0.55 -4.52 -6.65
CA THR A 139 -0.61 -5.93 -6.26
C THR A 139 -0.88 -6.09 -4.76
N TRP A 140 -0.23 -5.30 -3.89
CA TRP A 140 -0.49 -5.35 -2.46
C TRP A 140 -1.93 -4.98 -2.09
N LEU A 141 -2.49 -4.00 -2.80
CA LEU A 141 -3.85 -3.49 -2.54
C LEU A 141 -4.94 -4.44 -3.04
N THR A 142 -4.67 -5.24 -4.07
CA THR A 142 -5.67 -6.12 -4.69
C THR A 142 -5.55 -7.58 -4.25
N ARG A 143 -4.37 -8.02 -3.79
CA ARG A 143 -4.17 -9.39 -3.35
C ARG A 143 -4.79 -9.61 -1.98
N LEU A 144 -5.72 -10.55 -1.88
CA LEU A 144 -6.32 -10.95 -0.62
C LEU A 144 -5.29 -11.65 0.27
N THR A 145 -5.08 -11.10 1.45
CA THR A 145 -4.17 -11.63 2.48
C THR A 145 -4.85 -11.51 3.85
N ASP A 146 -4.36 -12.22 4.86
CA ASP A 146 -4.97 -12.26 6.20
C ASP A 146 -5.01 -10.88 6.89
N ASP A 147 -4.06 -10.01 6.56
CA ASP A 147 -3.97 -8.65 7.07
C ASP A 147 -4.76 -7.61 6.26
N HIS A 148 -5.68 -8.07 5.41
CA HIS A 148 -6.44 -7.23 4.50
C HIS A 148 -7.92 -7.20 4.91
N ALA A 149 -8.48 -6.03 5.22
CA ALA A 149 -9.86 -5.97 5.70
C ALA A 149 -10.89 -6.41 4.64
N VAL A 150 -10.57 -6.29 3.35
CA VAL A 150 -11.43 -6.84 2.28
C VAL A 150 -11.48 -8.36 2.33
N THR A 151 -10.39 -9.02 2.76
CA THR A 151 -10.39 -10.47 2.99
C THR A 151 -11.38 -10.84 4.10
N ALA A 152 -11.34 -10.12 5.23
CA ALA A 152 -12.28 -10.34 6.34
C ALA A 152 -13.73 -10.16 5.87
N LEU A 153 -14.03 -9.06 5.18
CA LEU A 153 -15.36 -8.82 4.60
C LEU A 153 -15.81 -9.94 3.66
N ALA A 154 -14.91 -10.44 2.81
CA ALA A 154 -15.25 -11.52 1.89
C ALA A 154 -15.55 -12.84 2.61
N LEU A 155 -14.86 -13.12 3.71
CA LEU A 155 -15.08 -14.32 4.53
C LEU A 155 -16.38 -14.22 5.36
N GLU A 156 -16.70 -13.02 5.87
CA GLU A 156 -17.87 -12.79 6.71
C GLU A 156 -19.17 -12.61 5.92
N ALA A 157 -19.10 -12.11 4.68
CA ALA A 157 -20.27 -11.82 3.87
C ALA A 157 -21.18 -13.04 3.70
N SER A 158 -22.47 -12.87 3.92
CA SER A 158 -23.48 -13.94 3.79
C SER A 158 -23.85 -14.25 2.33
N SER A 159 -23.73 -13.24 1.45
CA SER A 159 -24.07 -13.32 0.04
C SER A 159 -23.17 -12.45 -0.84
N PRO A 160 -23.10 -12.70 -2.15
CA PRO A 160 -22.43 -11.81 -3.09
C PRO A 160 -22.93 -10.37 -3.02
N GLU A 161 -24.24 -10.19 -2.88
CA GLU A 161 -24.89 -8.89 -2.84
C GLU A 161 -24.50 -8.11 -1.58
N SER A 162 -24.43 -8.77 -0.42
CA SER A 162 -23.98 -8.14 0.83
C SER A 162 -22.51 -7.75 0.76
N LEU A 163 -21.66 -8.58 0.15
CA LEU A 163 -20.25 -8.26 -0.05
C LEU A 163 -20.08 -7.03 -0.94
N VAL A 164 -20.84 -6.93 -2.03
CA VAL A 164 -20.80 -5.76 -2.92
C VAL A 164 -21.21 -4.49 -2.17
N ASP A 165 -22.29 -4.55 -1.39
CA ASP A 165 -22.76 -3.41 -0.60
C ASP A 165 -21.68 -2.92 0.38
N GLU A 166 -21.04 -3.82 1.10
CA GLU A 166 -19.96 -3.51 2.05
C GLU A 166 -18.69 -2.96 1.36
N LEU A 167 -18.31 -3.55 0.23
CA LEU A 167 -17.16 -3.07 -0.55
C LEU A 167 -17.40 -1.66 -1.08
N PHE A 168 -18.58 -1.36 -1.60
CA PHE A 168 -18.93 -0.02 -2.07
C PHE A 168 -18.91 1.00 -0.93
N LEU A 169 -19.46 0.66 0.22
CA LEU A 169 -19.41 1.54 1.40
C LEU A 169 -17.98 1.77 1.87
N ARG A 170 -17.17 0.73 1.90
CA ARG A 170 -15.80 0.81 2.39
C ARG A 170 -14.86 1.57 1.45
N ILE A 171 -14.94 1.29 0.16
CA ILE A 171 -13.97 1.81 -0.83
C ILE A 171 -14.47 3.13 -1.43
N LEU A 172 -15.77 3.22 -1.73
CA LEU A 172 -16.37 4.36 -2.43
C LEU A 172 -17.22 5.25 -1.51
N THR A 173 -17.39 4.88 -0.23
CA THR A 173 -18.19 5.65 0.76
C THR A 173 -19.64 5.91 0.33
N ARG A 174 -20.16 5.11 -0.58
CA ARG A 174 -21.55 5.14 -1.05
C ARG A 174 -22.10 3.75 -1.27
N ARG A 175 -23.41 3.61 -1.31
CA ARG A 175 -24.03 2.38 -1.76
C ARG A 175 -23.92 2.21 -3.27
N PRO A 176 -23.89 0.97 -3.78
CA PRO A 176 -23.96 0.72 -5.21
C PRO A 176 -25.35 1.11 -5.76
N ALA A 177 -25.37 1.58 -7.00
CA ALA A 177 -26.63 1.67 -7.74
C ALA A 177 -27.16 0.24 -8.05
N PRO A 178 -28.46 0.05 -8.29
CA PRO A 178 -29.00 -1.28 -8.54
C PRO A 178 -28.29 -2.03 -9.68
N ALA A 179 -27.95 -1.35 -10.76
CA ALA A 179 -27.23 -1.94 -11.88
C ALA A 179 -25.77 -2.33 -11.52
N GLU A 180 -25.06 -1.49 -10.76
CA GLU A 180 -23.72 -1.80 -10.25
C GLU A 180 -23.76 -3.02 -9.33
N ARG A 181 -24.72 -3.03 -8.40
CA ARG A 181 -24.90 -4.14 -7.46
C ARG A 181 -25.11 -5.45 -8.17
N GLU A 182 -26.01 -5.49 -9.15
CA GLU A 182 -26.28 -6.70 -9.93
C GLU A 182 -25.06 -7.13 -10.74
N GLN A 183 -24.40 -6.21 -11.43
CA GLN A 183 -23.21 -6.47 -12.25
C GLN A 183 -22.10 -7.14 -11.43
N PHE A 184 -21.75 -6.57 -10.27
CA PHE A 184 -20.66 -7.10 -9.43
C PHE A 184 -21.09 -8.37 -8.69
N ALA A 185 -22.34 -8.47 -8.22
CA ALA A 185 -22.83 -9.67 -7.56
C ALA A 185 -22.85 -10.85 -8.53
N ALA A 186 -23.26 -10.67 -9.78
CA ALA A 186 -23.27 -11.70 -10.81
C ALA A 186 -21.87 -12.33 -11.01
N GLN A 187 -20.81 -11.51 -10.99
CA GLN A 187 -19.43 -12.00 -11.10
C GLN A 187 -19.00 -12.86 -9.89
N LEU A 188 -19.59 -12.61 -8.73
CA LEU A 188 -19.24 -13.30 -7.50
C LEU A 188 -20.07 -14.56 -7.22
N ARG A 189 -21.26 -14.72 -7.82
CA ARG A 189 -22.21 -15.82 -7.53
C ARG A 189 -21.63 -17.20 -7.76
N GLY A 190 -20.84 -17.37 -8.84
CA GLY A 190 -20.29 -18.69 -9.19
C GLY A 190 -19.42 -19.27 -8.07
N GLY A 191 -19.92 -20.29 -7.36
CA GLY A 191 -19.18 -20.98 -6.30
C GLY A 191 -18.87 -20.14 -5.06
N PHE A 192 -19.59 -19.06 -4.79
CA PHE A 192 -19.32 -18.13 -3.68
C PHE A 192 -19.18 -18.84 -2.33
N ALA A 193 -20.14 -19.65 -1.94
CA ALA A 193 -20.11 -20.39 -0.68
C ALA A 193 -18.99 -21.44 -0.66
N ALA A 194 -18.79 -22.16 -1.77
CA ALA A 194 -17.76 -23.20 -1.88
C ALA A 194 -16.34 -22.61 -1.77
N ARG A 195 -16.09 -21.44 -2.35
CA ARG A 195 -14.80 -20.76 -2.21
C ARG A 195 -14.47 -20.36 -0.78
N LYS A 196 -15.48 -20.03 0.02
CA LYS A 196 -15.32 -19.72 1.45
C LYS A 196 -15.06 -20.95 2.29
N ALA A 197 -15.75 -22.07 2.00
CA ALA A 197 -15.60 -23.32 2.72
C ALA A 197 -14.24 -24.00 2.44
N ALA A 198 -13.74 -23.92 1.22
CA ALA A 198 -12.44 -24.49 0.85
C ALA A 198 -11.25 -23.90 1.62
N VAL A 199 -11.38 -22.70 2.18
CA VAL A 199 -10.34 -22.08 3.02
C VAL A 199 -10.32 -22.67 4.43
N ALA A 200 -11.46 -23.13 4.96
CA ALA A 200 -11.54 -23.73 6.30
C ALA A 200 -10.86 -25.10 6.37
N ASP A 201 -10.88 -25.87 5.28
CA ASP A 201 -10.30 -27.21 5.19
C ASP A 201 -8.93 -27.25 4.49
N SER A 202 -8.50 -26.16 3.91
CA SER A 202 -7.15 -26.11 3.33
C SER A 202 -6.12 -26.17 4.43
N PRO A 203 -5.16 -27.13 4.40
CA PRO A 203 -3.98 -27.02 5.24
C PRO A 203 -3.38 -25.65 5.00
N ALA A 204 -3.01 -24.96 6.09
CA ALA A 204 -2.39 -23.64 6.02
C ALA A 204 -1.39 -23.64 4.86
N PRO A 205 -1.49 -22.70 3.90
CA PRO A 205 -0.62 -22.73 2.74
C PRO A 205 0.80 -22.84 3.25
N VAL A 206 1.47 -23.93 2.86
CA VAL A 206 2.89 -24.08 3.15
C VAL A 206 3.51 -22.88 2.47
N ARG A 207 3.77 -21.83 3.24
CA ARG A 207 4.48 -20.67 2.72
C ARG A 207 5.73 -21.25 2.10
N PRO A 208 5.94 -21.08 0.79
CA PRO A 208 7.18 -21.56 0.21
C PRO A 208 8.27 -20.98 1.10
N ARG A 209 9.07 -21.85 1.72
CA ARG A 209 10.18 -21.44 2.55
C ARG A 209 10.97 -20.49 1.66
N ARG A 210 10.84 -19.19 1.89
CA ARG A 210 11.72 -18.25 1.21
C ARG A 210 13.11 -18.75 1.52
N PRO A 211 13.97 -18.87 0.51
CA PRO A 211 15.35 -19.23 0.78
C PRO A 211 15.82 -18.39 1.96
N ALA A 212 16.50 -19.00 2.90
CA ALA A 212 16.92 -18.37 4.17
C ALA A 212 17.81 -17.13 3.94
N TYR A 213 18.15 -16.86 2.70
CA TYR A 213 18.95 -15.69 2.31
C TYR A 213 18.14 -14.84 1.32
N TYR A 214 17.94 -13.62 1.71
CA TYR A 214 17.52 -12.57 0.81
C TYR A 214 18.80 -11.96 0.21
N VAL A 215 19.06 -12.23 -1.06
CA VAL A 215 20.13 -11.54 -1.78
C VAL A 215 19.62 -10.13 -2.09
N SER A 216 19.92 -9.20 -1.21
CA SER A 216 19.81 -7.79 -1.56
C SER A 216 20.99 -7.39 -2.45
N TRP A 217 20.82 -6.35 -3.25
CA TRP A 217 21.94 -5.82 -4.04
C TRP A 217 23.11 -5.38 -3.14
N SER A 218 22.87 -5.00 -1.91
CA SER A 218 23.91 -4.66 -0.91
C SER A 218 24.81 -5.84 -0.57
N ASN A 219 24.30 -7.07 -0.66
CA ASN A 219 25.11 -8.26 -0.44
C ASN A 219 26.15 -8.49 -1.55
N HIS A 220 26.01 -7.85 -2.70
CA HIS A 220 27.02 -7.88 -3.76
C HIS A 220 28.23 -6.99 -3.47
N LEU A 221 28.10 -6.08 -2.51
CA LEU A 221 29.20 -5.19 -2.09
C LEU A 221 29.99 -5.75 -0.91
N ASP A 222 29.50 -6.82 -0.27
CA ASP A 222 30.19 -7.53 0.80
C ASP A 222 30.95 -8.73 0.23
N ALA A 223 32.27 -8.72 0.38
CA ALA A 223 33.14 -9.79 -0.11
C ALA A 223 32.80 -11.17 0.50
N ASP A 224 32.27 -11.19 1.72
CA ASP A 224 31.94 -12.42 2.42
C ASP A 224 30.50 -12.90 2.18
N ALA A 225 29.65 -12.10 1.56
CA ALA A 225 28.24 -12.43 1.34
C ALA A 225 28.04 -13.75 0.60
N THR A 226 28.92 -14.05 -0.37
CA THR A 226 28.88 -15.32 -1.12
C THR A 226 29.24 -16.51 -0.25
N LEU A 227 30.21 -16.37 0.64
CA LEU A 227 30.62 -17.44 1.57
C LEU A 227 29.56 -17.71 2.62
N VAL A 228 28.97 -16.65 3.18
CA VAL A 228 27.84 -16.76 4.12
C VAL A 228 26.67 -17.47 3.45
N ARG A 229 26.34 -17.09 2.24
CA ARG A 229 25.26 -17.71 1.45
C ARG A 229 25.52 -19.19 1.20
N GLN A 230 26.72 -19.57 0.79
CA GLN A 230 27.09 -20.97 0.55
C GLN A 230 27.00 -21.80 1.85
N ALA A 231 27.41 -21.23 2.98
CA ALA A 231 27.29 -21.88 4.28
C ALA A 231 25.83 -22.10 4.66
N GLU A 232 24.96 -21.10 4.49
CA GLU A 232 23.51 -21.19 4.75
C GLU A 232 22.82 -22.19 3.82
N GLU A 233 23.16 -22.21 2.52
CA GLU A 233 22.63 -23.22 1.58
C GLU A 233 23.04 -24.65 2.00
N THR A 234 24.26 -24.81 2.44
CA THR A 234 24.76 -26.10 2.89
C THR A 234 24.06 -26.56 4.15
N ALA A 235 23.86 -25.64 5.12
CA ALA A 235 23.11 -25.92 6.35
C ALA A 235 21.64 -26.26 6.05
N ALA A 236 21.00 -25.52 5.14
CA ALA A 236 19.61 -25.77 4.73
C ALA A 236 19.45 -27.15 4.06
N ARG A 237 20.41 -27.58 3.24
CA ARG A 237 20.41 -28.93 2.64
C ARG A 237 20.60 -30.06 3.66
N ARG A 238 21.28 -29.77 4.76
CA ARG A 238 21.43 -30.72 5.90
C ARG A 238 20.21 -30.74 6.83
N GLY A 239 19.26 -29.83 6.63
CA GLY A 239 18.11 -29.69 7.52
C GLY A 239 18.40 -28.94 8.82
N ASP A 240 19.55 -28.28 8.90
CA ASP A 240 19.91 -27.47 10.06
C ASP A 240 18.95 -26.26 10.19
N PRO A 241 18.59 -25.87 11.42
CA PRO A 241 17.75 -24.70 11.60
C PRO A 241 18.50 -23.44 11.12
N PRO A 242 17.83 -22.48 10.49
CA PRO A 242 18.47 -21.27 10.01
C PRO A 242 19.10 -20.51 11.19
N THR A 243 20.36 -20.17 11.05
CA THR A 243 21.17 -19.46 12.06
C THR A 243 20.73 -18.00 12.26
N ARG A 244 19.94 -17.46 11.35
CA ARG A 244 19.27 -16.16 11.48
C ARG A 244 17.78 -16.33 11.23
N ARG A 245 16.95 -16.02 12.20
CA ARG A 245 15.57 -15.62 11.94
C ARG A 245 15.64 -14.26 11.27
N LEU A 246 15.51 -14.24 9.97
CA LEU A 246 15.00 -13.05 9.33
C LEU A 246 13.52 -13.03 9.67
N ASP A 247 13.12 -12.15 10.57
CA ASP A 247 11.72 -11.85 10.82
C ASP A 247 11.18 -11.30 9.51
N GLY A 248 10.71 -12.22 8.68
CA GLY A 248 10.12 -11.94 7.40
C GLY A 248 8.64 -11.72 7.60
N ASP A 249 8.26 -10.48 7.86
CA ASP A 249 6.94 -9.98 7.57
C ASP A 249 6.84 -9.50 6.12
#